data_f5bd4786d568841300cc57b5c7f70e69
#
_entry.id   f5bd4786d568841300cc57b5c7f70e69
#
_cell.length_a   1.000
_cell.length_b   1.000
_cell.length_c   1.000
_cell.angle_alpha   90.00
_cell.angle_beta   90.00
_cell.angle_gamma   90.00
#
_symmetry.space_group_name_H-M   'P 1'
#
loop_
_entity.id
_entity.type
_entity.pdbx_description
1 polymer ?
#
loop_
_entity_poly.entity_id
_entity_poly.type
_entity_poly.pdbx_seq_one_letter_code
_entity_poly.pdbx_strand_id
1 'polypeptide(L)'
;MSDANRTRGAAPLVAADDGFFFGLGAFETIALAAGRPLLLDAHLTRLRRACAYLGIDVDTGVLAWEVRERAAAPEMADGRWAMKLTVTPENRLITVRPNPYGPESYERGYSLVTSAVRRNEGSPLTAMKTLCHADCILAKRAAQAAGFDEPVMLNNRGELAEGATTNLFLVLDSRVLTPPVKSGLLPGVARAWVLEQGAAEEAVLYPEDLARCEEAFVTNSLMGAMPVRSIDGRRLSSREHARALLERWRAEIDPTIPC
;
A
#
# COMPACT_ATOMS: atom_id res chain seq x y z
N MET A 1 6.80 26.18 -38.16
CA MET A 1 7.64 25.00 -38.16
C MET A 1 8.69 25.18 -37.09
N SER A 2 8.41 24.72 -35.87
CA SER A 2 9.37 24.77 -34.77
C SER A 2 9.47 23.35 -34.22
N ASP A 3 10.59 22.70 -34.54
CA ASP A 3 10.99 21.40 -34.03
C ASP A 3 11.25 21.49 -32.53
N ALA A 4 10.29 21.08 -31.72
CA ALA A 4 10.51 20.79 -30.32
C ALA A 4 11.10 19.38 -30.23
N ASN A 5 12.41 19.26 -30.46
CA ASN A 5 13.18 18.06 -30.23
C ASN A 5 13.26 17.79 -28.72
N ARG A 6 12.19 17.16 -28.17
CA ARG A 6 12.23 16.57 -26.83
C ARG A 6 13.18 15.38 -26.91
N THR A 7 14.38 15.53 -26.42
CA THR A 7 15.25 14.40 -26.04
C THR A 7 14.51 13.59 -24.99
N ARG A 8 13.74 12.58 -25.43
CA ARG A 8 13.30 11.49 -24.60
C ARG A 8 14.57 10.78 -24.17
N GLY A 9 14.95 10.92 -22.90
CA GLY A 9 15.96 10.05 -22.32
C GLY A 9 15.60 8.61 -22.67
N ALA A 10 16.58 7.80 -23.05
CA ALA A 10 16.36 6.40 -23.39
C ALA A 10 15.58 5.75 -22.23
N ALA A 11 14.48 5.07 -22.54
CA ALA A 11 13.76 4.29 -21.55
C ALA A 11 14.73 3.28 -20.91
N PRO A 12 14.67 3.04 -19.59
CA PRO A 12 15.56 2.09 -18.96
C PRO A 12 15.40 0.72 -19.65
N LEU A 13 16.51 0.15 -20.08
CA LEU A 13 16.53 -1.20 -20.62
C LEU A 13 16.26 -2.17 -19.46
N VAL A 14 15.19 -2.94 -19.56
CA VAL A 14 14.83 -3.99 -18.60
C VAL A 14 15.29 -5.32 -19.18
N ALA A 15 16.11 -6.07 -18.45
CA ALA A 15 16.50 -7.42 -18.82
C ALA A 15 15.28 -8.35 -18.75
N ALA A 16 15.16 -9.23 -19.75
CA ALA A 16 14.12 -10.26 -19.77
C ALA A 16 14.56 -11.44 -18.89
N ASP A 17 14.34 -11.32 -17.60
CA ASP A 17 14.68 -12.30 -16.57
C ASP A 17 13.43 -13.01 -16.00
N ASP A 18 13.61 -13.83 -14.98
CA ASP A 18 12.52 -14.52 -14.29
C ASP A 18 11.50 -13.57 -13.65
N GLY A 19 11.88 -12.35 -13.35
CA GLY A 19 10.95 -11.29 -12.92
C GLY A 19 9.98 -10.92 -14.03
N PHE A 20 10.45 -10.84 -15.27
CA PHE A 20 9.62 -10.57 -16.45
C PHE A 20 8.76 -11.79 -16.81
N PHE A 21 9.33 -13.00 -16.86
CA PHE A 21 8.62 -14.20 -17.32
C PHE A 21 7.68 -14.80 -16.30
N PHE A 22 8.02 -14.77 -15.01
CA PHE A 22 7.31 -15.50 -13.96
C PHE A 22 6.88 -14.62 -12.79
N GLY A 23 7.17 -13.32 -12.81
CA GLY A 23 6.88 -12.42 -11.70
C GLY A 23 7.79 -12.66 -10.48
N LEU A 24 8.96 -13.32 -10.65
CA LEU A 24 9.95 -13.52 -9.59
C LEU A 24 10.71 -12.22 -9.34
N GLY A 25 10.10 -11.37 -8.55
CA GLY A 25 10.64 -10.08 -8.14
C GLY A 25 9.82 -9.51 -7.01
N ALA A 26 10.38 -8.53 -6.32
CA ALA A 26 9.75 -7.82 -5.23
C ALA A 26 9.74 -6.31 -5.50
N PHE A 27 8.80 -5.60 -4.90
CA PHE A 27 8.75 -4.16 -5.03
C PHE A 27 8.32 -3.48 -3.75
N GLU A 28 8.70 -2.23 -3.62
CA GLU A 28 8.20 -1.31 -2.59
C GLU A 28 7.57 -0.08 -3.23
N THR A 29 6.63 0.54 -2.50
CA THR A 29 6.09 1.83 -2.85
C THR A 29 6.25 2.73 -1.64
N ILE A 30 7.17 3.69 -1.76
CA ILE A 30 7.65 4.53 -0.67
C ILE A 30 7.10 5.93 -0.90
N ALA A 31 6.49 6.52 0.14
CA ALA A 31 6.09 7.92 0.09
C ALA A 31 7.34 8.81 0.19
N LEU A 32 7.38 9.86 -0.60
CA LEU A 32 8.36 10.95 -0.44
C LEU A 32 7.61 12.20 0.00
N ALA A 33 8.16 12.85 1.01
CA ALA A 33 7.70 14.15 1.50
C ALA A 33 8.90 15.09 1.58
N ALA A 34 8.84 16.21 0.85
CA ALA A 34 9.90 17.21 0.80
C ALA A 34 11.31 16.58 0.57
N GLY A 35 11.43 15.75 -0.46
CA GLY A 35 12.69 15.09 -0.84
C GLY A 35 13.15 13.96 0.09
N ARG A 36 12.33 13.55 1.07
CA ARG A 36 12.70 12.50 2.04
C ARG A 36 11.85 11.24 1.85
N PRO A 37 12.46 10.05 1.71
CA PRO A 37 11.72 8.80 1.72
C PRO A 37 11.24 8.47 3.15
N LEU A 38 9.94 8.22 3.31
CA LEU A 38 9.33 7.93 4.60
C LEU A 38 9.42 6.44 4.91
N LEU A 39 9.72 6.11 6.16
CA LEU A 39 9.81 4.73 6.68
C LEU A 39 10.71 3.80 5.83
N LEU A 40 11.80 4.36 5.26
CA LEU A 40 12.67 3.66 4.31
C LEU A 40 13.18 2.32 4.87
N ASP A 41 13.65 2.30 6.12
CA ASP A 41 14.24 1.11 6.74
C ASP A 41 13.20 -0.03 6.89
N ALA A 42 11.95 0.29 7.22
CA ALA A 42 10.86 -0.68 7.27
C ALA A 42 10.55 -1.26 5.88
N HIS A 43 10.52 -0.40 4.84
CA HIS A 43 10.36 -0.83 3.46
C HIS A 43 11.48 -1.75 2.99
N LEU A 44 12.74 -1.39 3.24
CA LEU A 44 13.90 -2.19 2.84
C LEU A 44 13.98 -3.51 3.62
N THR A 45 13.59 -3.52 4.89
CA THR A 45 13.50 -4.74 5.69
C THR A 45 12.48 -5.71 5.08
N ARG A 46 11.30 -5.21 4.69
CA ARG A 46 10.26 -6.04 4.05
C ARG A 46 10.70 -6.52 2.67
N LEU A 47 11.30 -5.64 1.86
CA LEU A 47 11.86 -6.00 0.55
C LEU A 47 12.90 -7.12 0.66
N ARG A 48 13.86 -6.99 1.59
CA ARG A 48 14.91 -7.99 1.82
C ARG A 48 14.31 -9.36 2.15
N ARG A 49 13.25 -9.42 2.98
CA ARG A 49 12.58 -10.69 3.30
C ARG A 49 11.98 -11.34 2.05
N ALA A 50 11.33 -10.55 1.19
CA ALA A 50 10.76 -11.06 -0.06
C ALA A 50 11.87 -11.52 -1.03
N CYS A 51 12.91 -10.73 -1.21
CA CYS A 51 14.06 -11.07 -2.07
C CYS A 51 14.76 -12.35 -1.58
N ALA A 52 15.01 -12.48 -0.28
CA ALA A 52 15.61 -13.68 0.31
C ALA A 52 14.78 -14.94 0.05
N TYR A 53 13.45 -14.84 0.16
CA TYR A 53 12.55 -15.95 -0.15
C TYR A 53 12.57 -16.33 -1.65
N LEU A 54 12.69 -15.35 -2.53
CA LEU A 54 12.73 -15.53 -3.97
C LEU A 54 14.14 -15.90 -4.50
N GLY A 55 15.14 -15.99 -3.63
CA GLY A 55 16.53 -16.27 -4.05
C GLY A 55 17.20 -15.09 -4.76
N ILE A 56 16.73 -13.88 -4.55
CA ILE A 56 17.29 -12.65 -5.14
C ILE A 56 18.24 -12.01 -4.13
N ASP A 57 19.51 -11.88 -4.53
CA ASP A 57 20.49 -11.19 -3.68
C ASP A 57 20.36 -9.67 -3.79
N VAL A 58 20.29 -9.00 -2.63
CA VAL A 58 20.14 -7.55 -2.55
C VAL A 58 21.01 -6.95 -1.45
N ASP A 59 21.74 -5.93 -1.80
CA ASP A 59 22.39 -5.05 -0.82
C ASP A 59 21.46 -3.90 -0.45
N THR A 60 20.86 -3.99 0.74
CA THR A 60 19.93 -2.95 1.22
C THR A 60 20.62 -1.61 1.51
N GLY A 61 21.92 -1.59 1.74
CA GLY A 61 22.71 -0.36 1.90
C GLY A 61 22.81 0.40 0.57
N VAL A 62 23.12 -0.33 -0.51
CA VAL A 62 23.13 0.22 -1.88
C VAL A 62 21.73 0.73 -2.26
N LEU A 63 20.69 -0.07 -2.02
CA LEU A 63 19.30 0.34 -2.31
C LEU A 63 18.88 1.57 -1.51
N ALA A 64 19.29 1.66 -0.24
CA ALA A 64 19.00 2.84 0.58
C ALA A 64 19.67 4.10 0.04
N TRP A 65 20.90 3.97 -0.43
CA TRP A 65 21.63 5.06 -1.07
C TRP A 65 20.95 5.48 -2.37
N GLU A 66 20.65 4.56 -3.29
CA GLU A 66 19.97 4.83 -4.56
C GLU A 66 18.62 5.54 -4.36
N VAL A 67 17.82 5.08 -3.37
CA VAL A 67 16.53 5.68 -3.03
C VAL A 67 16.72 7.12 -2.52
N ARG A 68 17.70 7.36 -1.63
CA ARG A 68 17.96 8.70 -1.07
C ARG A 68 18.48 9.65 -2.14
N GLU A 69 19.41 9.22 -2.99
CA GLU A 69 19.91 10.00 -4.12
C GLU A 69 18.77 10.41 -5.07
N ARG A 70 17.91 9.45 -5.42
CA ARG A 70 16.77 9.75 -6.29
C ARG A 70 15.74 10.67 -5.62
N ALA A 71 15.54 10.55 -4.32
CA ALA A 71 14.64 11.39 -3.55
C ALA A 71 15.17 12.83 -3.39
N ALA A 72 16.49 13.00 -3.35
CA ALA A 72 17.14 14.32 -3.22
C ALA A 72 17.14 15.13 -4.53
N ALA A 73 16.66 14.58 -5.63
CA ALA A 73 16.59 15.32 -6.90
C ALA A 73 15.70 16.57 -6.77
N PRO A 74 16.09 17.72 -7.39
CA PRO A 74 15.42 18.99 -7.20
C PRO A 74 13.90 18.96 -7.46
N GLU A 75 13.45 18.15 -8.41
CA GLU A 75 12.02 17.99 -8.72
C GLU A 75 11.22 17.30 -7.61
N MET A 76 11.90 16.66 -6.63
CA MET A 76 11.28 16.02 -5.46
C MET A 76 11.28 16.90 -4.21
N ALA A 77 11.92 18.07 -4.25
CA ALA A 77 12.06 18.96 -3.11
C ALA A 77 10.71 19.45 -2.57
N ASP A 78 9.76 19.63 -3.45
CA ASP A 78 8.41 20.08 -3.13
C ASP A 78 7.37 18.99 -3.44
N GLY A 79 6.27 19.03 -2.68
CA GLY A 79 5.12 18.16 -2.91
C GLY A 79 5.26 16.76 -2.34
N ARG A 80 4.33 15.92 -2.76
CA ARG A 80 4.20 14.52 -2.32
C ARG A 80 4.38 13.60 -3.50
N TRP A 81 5.26 12.62 -3.34
CA TRP A 81 5.58 11.69 -4.42
C TRP A 81 5.45 10.23 -3.97
N ALA A 82 5.22 9.36 -4.92
CA ALA A 82 5.25 7.92 -4.76
C ALA A 82 6.43 7.35 -5.53
N MET A 83 7.43 6.84 -4.83
CA MET A 83 8.57 6.16 -5.42
C MET A 83 8.32 4.65 -5.40
N LYS A 84 8.43 4.00 -6.55
CA LYS A 84 8.39 2.55 -6.66
C LYS A 84 9.80 2.03 -6.92
N LEU A 85 10.30 1.23 -5.98
CA LEU A 85 11.52 0.43 -6.11
C LEU A 85 11.10 -0.99 -6.50
N THR A 86 11.61 -1.49 -7.62
CA THR A 86 11.37 -2.85 -8.11
C THR A 86 12.70 -3.57 -8.25
N VAL A 87 12.77 -4.80 -7.76
CA VAL A 87 13.96 -5.66 -7.81
C VAL A 87 13.57 -7.01 -8.38
N THR A 88 14.32 -7.48 -9.38
CA THR A 88 14.25 -8.81 -9.96
C THR A 88 15.66 -9.40 -9.98
N PRO A 89 15.88 -10.65 -10.43
CA PRO A 89 17.23 -11.21 -10.50
C PRO A 89 18.26 -10.33 -11.23
N GLU A 90 17.85 -9.68 -12.33
CA GLU A 90 18.77 -8.89 -13.16
C GLU A 90 18.41 -7.39 -13.22
N ASN A 91 17.30 -6.96 -12.59
CA ASN A 91 16.87 -5.57 -12.68
C ASN A 91 16.72 -4.90 -11.31
N ARG A 92 17.12 -3.63 -11.26
CA ARG A 92 16.74 -2.67 -10.24
C ARG A 92 16.15 -1.44 -10.92
N LEU A 93 14.92 -1.12 -10.59
CA LEU A 93 14.22 -0.02 -11.23
C LEU A 93 13.59 0.87 -10.17
N ILE A 94 13.92 2.16 -10.21
CA ILE A 94 13.28 3.20 -9.39
C ILE A 94 12.48 4.09 -10.33
N THR A 95 11.17 4.17 -10.09
CA THR A 95 10.28 5.10 -10.78
C THR A 95 9.58 5.99 -9.79
N VAL A 96 9.29 7.24 -10.19
CA VAL A 96 8.63 8.23 -9.33
C VAL A 96 7.44 8.82 -10.07
N ARG A 97 6.36 9.07 -9.32
CA ARG A 97 5.16 9.74 -9.81
C ARG A 97 4.56 10.59 -8.68
N PRO A 98 3.72 11.59 -8.98
CA PRO A 98 2.97 12.29 -7.94
C PRO A 98 2.18 11.33 -7.06
N ASN A 99 2.09 11.65 -5.76
CA ASN A 99 1.23 10.90 -4.84
C ASN A 99 -0.23 11.17 -5.22
N PRO A 100 -1.07 10.13 -5.46
CA PRO A 100 -2.42 10.31 -5.97
C PRO A 100 -3.44 10.76 -4.91
N TYR A 101 -3.06 10.82 -3.63
CA TYR A 101 -4.00 11.11 -2.55
C TYR A 101 -3.96 12.59 -2.17
N GLY A 102 -4.92 13.35 -2.70
CA GLY A 102 -5.13 14.76 -2.39
C GLY A 102 -6.15 14.97 -1.25
N PRO A 103 -6.35 16.24 -0.80
CA PRO A 103 -7.30 16.60 0.27
C PRO A 103 -8.70 16.04 0.05
N GLU A 104 -9.22 16.14 -1.17
CA GLU A 104 -10.55 15.64 -1.54
C GLU A 104 -10.75 14.15 -1.23
N SER A 105 -9.67 13.32 -1.30
CA SER A 105 -9.74 11.91 -0.98
C SER A 105 -10.05 11.68 0.50
N TYR A 106 -9.44 12.46 1.39
CA TYR A 106 -9.62 12.35 2.85
C TYR A 106 -10.96 12.94 3.30
N GLU A 107 -11.38 14.07 2.73
CA GLU A 107 -12.69 14.67 3.01
C GLU A 107 -13.83 13.73 2.62
N ARG A 108 -13.77 13.21 1.41
CA ARG A 108 -14.77 12.28 0.86
C ARG A 108 -14.76 10.95 1.61
N GLY A 109 -13.59 10.43 1.91
CA GLY A 109 -13.38 9.06 2.38
C GLY A 109 -13.61 8.02 1.28
N TYR A 110 -13.10 6.80 1.49
CA TYR A 110 -13.20 5.70 0.55
C TYR A 110 -14.55 4.99 0.63
N SER A 111 -15.05 4.52 -0.52
CA SER A 111 -16.11 3.51 -0.61
C SER A 111 -15.47 2.16 -0.91
N LEU A 112 -15.81 1.15 -0.14
CA LEU A 112 -15.32 -0.21 -0.29
C LEU A 112 -16.41 -1.11 -0.85
N VAL A 113 -15.97 -2.18 -1.54
CA VAL A 113 -16.87 -3.25 -2.02
C VAL A 113 -16.23 -4.61 -1.78
N THR A 114 -17.02 -5.59 -1.33
CA THR A 114 -16.55 -6.96 -1.17
C THR A 114 -16.21 -7.56 -2.52
N SER A 115 -15.01 -8.10 -2.65
CA SER A 115 -14.48 -8.70 -3.88
C SER A 115 -14.79 -10.18 -3.99
N ALA A 116 -15.05 -10.65 -5.22
CA ALA A 116 -15.10 -12.08 -5.52
C ALA A 116 -13.69 -12.73 -5.55
N VAL A 117 -12.65 -11.92 -5.81
CA VAL A 117 -11.25 -12.40 -5.80
C VAL A 117 -10.83 -12.71 -4.37
N ARG A 118 -10.23 -13.87 -4.16
CA ARG A 118 -9.78 -14.35 -2.84
C ARG A 118 -8.28 -14.23 -2.68
N ARG A 119 -7.85 -13.95 -1.45
CA ARG A 119 -6.44 -14.08 -1.07
C ARG A 119 -6.16 -15.54 -0.71
N ASN A 120 -5.02 -16.04 -1.15
CA ASN A 120 -4.60 -17.41 -0.83
C ASN A 120 -3.73 -17.40 0.44
N GLU A 121 -4.37 -17.60 1.59
CA GLU A 121 -3.69 -17.64 2.89
C GLU A 121 -2.71 -18.81 3.05
N GLY A 122 -2.83 -19.81 2.20
CA GLY A 122 -1.88 -20.95 2.14
C GLY A 122 -0.61 -20.64 1.35
N SER A 123 -0.57 -19.53 0.60
CA SER A 123 0.61 -19.13 -0.16
C SER A 123 1.50 -18.16 0.62
N PRO A 124 2.79 -18.47 0.81
CA PRO A 124 3.72 -17.54 1.45
C PRO A 124 3.89 -16.22 0.68
N LEU A 125 3.62 -16.21 -0.64
CA LEU A 125 3.70 -14.99 -1.47
C LEU A 125 2.68 -13.93 -1.05
N THR A 126 1.59 -14.29 -0.39
CA THR A 126 0.57 -13.34 0.09
C THR A 126 1.14 -12.36 1.12
N ALA A 127 2.06 -12.84 1.96
CA ALA A 127 2.73 -12.03 2.98
C ALA A 127 3.97 -11.27 2.42
N MET A 128 4.20 -11.32 1.10
CA MET A 128 5.33 -10.70 0.43
C MET A 128 4.86 -9.75 -0.65
N LYS A 129 5.57 -8.63 -0.82
CA LYS A 129 5.26 -7.63 -1.85
C LYS A 129 5.95 -7.98 -3.16
N THR A 130 5.47 -9.05 -3.82
CA THR A 130 6.05 -9.59 -5.06
C THR A 130 5.40 -9.04 -6.32
N LEU A 131 6.02 -9.24 -7.47
CA LEU A 131 5.47 -8.89 -8.78
C LEU A 131 4.26 -9.77 -9.17
N CYS A 132 4.05 -10.92 -8.52
CA CYS A 132 2.84 -11.74 -8.63
C CYS A 132 1.63 -11.04 -7.98
N HIS A 133 1.26 -9.87 -8.47
CA HIS A 133 0.26 -8.98 -7.87
C HIS A 133 -0.96 -8.74 -8.77
N ALA A 134 -1.10 -9.53 -9.82
CA ALA A 134 -2.14 -9.34 -10.84
C ALA A 134 -3.55 -9.43 -10.25
N ASP A 135 -3.82 -10.41 -9.38
CA ASP A 135 -5.14 -10.59 -8.76
C ASP A 135 -5.59 -9.35 -7.99
N CYS A 136 -4.69 -8.74 -7.22
CA CYS A 136 -4.97 -7.50 -6.49
C CYS A 136 -5.28 -6.35 -7.45
N ILE A 137 -4.49 -6.19 -8.51
CA ILE A 137 -4.69 -5.11 -9.49
C ILE A 137 -5.99 -5.30 -10.27
N LEU A 138 -6.34 -6.52 -10.65
CA LEU A 138 -7.59 -6.82 -11.33
C LEU A 138 -8.80 -6.60 -10.41
N ALA A 139 -8.72 -7.02 -9.13
CA ALA A 139 -9.74 -6.72 -8.13
C ALA A 139 -9.92 -5.20 -7.93
N LYS A 140 -8.82 -4.43 -7.88
CA LYS A 140 -8.86 -2.96 -7.80
C LYS A 140 -9.57 -2.35 -9.00
N ARG A 141 -9.21 -2.77 -10.22
CA ARG A 141 -9.83 -2.28 -11.45
C ARG A 141 -11.33 -2.60 -11.51
N ALA A 142 -11.73 -3.80 -11.09
CA ALA A 142 -13.13 -4.20 -11.03
C ALA A 142 -13.92 -3.34 -10.04
N ALA A 143 -13.39 -3.09 -8.83
CA ALA A 143 -14.00 -2.19 -7.86
C ALA A 143 -14.15 -0.77 -8.42
N GLN A 144 -13.11 -0.23 -9.06
CA GLN A 144 -13.14 1.10 -9.68
C GLN A 144 -14.16 1.20 -10.83
N ALA A 145 -14.24 0.17 -11.68
CA ALA A 145 -15.24 0.11 -12.74
C ALA A 145 -16.68 0.08 -12.21
N ALA A 146 -16.87 -0.46 -11.00
CA ALA A 146 -18.15 -0.46 -10.28
C ALA A 146 -18.41 0.82 -9.46
N GLY A 147 -17.51 1.82 -9.50
CA GLY A 147 -17.65 3.09 -8.79
C GLY A 147 -17.19 3.10 -7.35
N PHE A 148 -16.42 2.09 -6.93
CA PHE A 148 -15.83 2.00 -5.59
C PHE A 148 -14.33 2.35 -5.62
N ASP A 149 -13.81 2.76 -4.46
CA ASP A 149 -12.40 3.18 -4.36
C ASP A 149 -11.46 2.00 -4.12
N GLU A 150 -11.89 0.96 -3.38
CA GLU A 150 -11.05 -0.18 -3.00
C GLU A 150 -11.89 -1.44 -2.80
N PRO A 151 -11.41 -2.64 -3.22
CA PRO A 151 -12.06 -3.90 -2.84
C PRO A 151 -11.69 -4.30 -1.41
N VAL A 152 -12.57 -5.03 -0.76
CA VAL A 152 -12.28 -5.85 0.43
C VAL A 152 -12.18 -7.30 -0.03
N MET A 153 -11.02 -7.91 0.14
CA MET A 153 -10.78 -9.29 -0.25
C MET A 153 -10.87 -10.22 0.97
N LEU A 154 -11.52 -11.34 0.79
CA LEU A 154 -11.55 -12.42 1.75
C LEU A 154 -10.50 -13.48 1.36
N ASN A 155 -10.13 -14.34 2.32
CA ASN A 155 -9.36 -15.53 2.04
C ASN A 155 -10.25 -16.74 1.67
N ASN A 156 -9.64 -17.90 1.43
CA ASN A 156 -10.38 -19.13 1.08
C ASN A 156 -11.20 -19.69 2.24
N ARG A 157 -10.90 -19.31 3.49
CA ARG A 157 -11.69 -19.68 4.68
C ARG A 157 -12.89 -18.75 4.91
N GLY A 158 -13.08 -17.73 4.07
CA GLY A 158 -14.13 -16.74 4.23
C GLY A 158 -13.81 -15.63 5.25
N GLU A 159 -12.59 -15.57 5.78
CA GLU A 159 -12.14 -14.50 6.67
C GLU A 159 -11.78 -13.24 5.85
N LEU A 160 -11.98 -12.07 6.42
CA LEU A 160 -11.48 -10.82 5.85
C LEU A 160 -9.94 -10.84 5.85
N ALA A 161 -9.34 -10.38 4.76
CA ALA A 161 -7.90 -10.27 4.62
C ALA A 161 -7.46 -8.81 4.52
N GLU A 162 -7.57 -8.21 3.36
CA GLU A 162 -7.08 -6.87 3.07
C GLU A 162 -7.79 -6.24 1.87
N GLY A 163 -7.47 -4.99 1.53
CA GLY A 163 -7.79 -4.43 0.23
C GLY A 163 -6.77 -4.84 -0.83
N ALA A 164 -6.97 -4.43 -2.08
CA ALA A 164 -6.04 -4.73 -3.16
C ALA A 164 -4.67 -4.02 -2.98
N THR A 165 -4.69 -2.82 -2.39
CA THR A 165 -3.49 -1.99 -2.18
C THR A 165 -3.40 -1.44 -0.76
N THR A 166 -4.21 -1.96 0.16
CA THR A 166 -4.41 -1.44 1.51
C THR A 166 -4.59 -2.55 2.53
N ASN A 167 -4.29 -2.27 3.81
CA ASN A 167 -4.75 -3.11 4.91
C ASN A 167 -6.04 -2.53 5.50
N LEU A 168 -6.92 -3.40 5.98
CA LEU A 168 -8.25 -3.08 6.49
C LEU A 168 -8.25 -2.99 8.01
N PHE A 169 -8.96 -2.00 8.55
CA PHE A 169 -9.27 -1.85 9.97
C PHE A 169 -10.75 -1.59 10.14
N LEU A 170 -11.36 -2.24 11.12
CA LEU A 170 -12.76 -2.06 11.51
C LEU A 170 -12.84 -1.61 12.97
N VAL A 171 -13.79 -0.72 13.27
CA VAL A 171 -14.13 -0.37 14.65
C VAL A 171 -15.40 -1.11 15.03
N LEU A 172 -15.28 -1.97 16.03
CA LEU A 172 -16.34 -2.81 16.57
C LEU A 172 -16.32 -2.69 18.09
N ASP A 173 -17.45 -2.34 18.69
CA ASP A 173 -17.58 -2.22 20.14
C ASP A 173 -16.44 -1.34 20.74
N SER A 174 -16.19 -0.19 20.14
CA SER A 174 -15.12 0.77 20.48
C SER A 174 -13.68 0.22 20.38
N ARG A 175 -13.47 -0.94 19.77
CA ARG A 175 -12.14 -1.55 19.53
C ARG A 175 -11.78 -1.43 18.07
N VAL A 176 -10.53 -1.06 17.79
CA VAL A 176 -9.99 -1.05 16.43
C VAL A 176 -9.35 -2.40 16.14
N LEU A 177 -9.89 -3.13 15.19
CA LEU A 177 -9.46 -4.48 14.84
C LEU A 177 -8.96 -4.56 13.40
N THR A 178 -7.94 -5.37 13.17
CA THR A 178 -7.39 -5.66 11.83
C THR A 178 -7.16 -7.15 11.67
N PRO A 179 -7.38 -7.72 10.47
CA PRO A 179 -7.08 -9.13 10.24
C PRO A 179 -5.61 -9.45 10.48
N PRO A 180 -5.28 -10.64 11.04
CA PRO A 180 -3.90 -11.07 11.25
C PRO A 180 -3.24 -11.51 9.94
N VAL A 181 -1.92 -11.48 9.88
CA VAL A 181 -1.16 -11.88 8.68
C VAL A 181 -1.51 -13.28 8.19
N LYS A 182 -1.81 -14.21 9.12
CA LYS A 182 -2.26 -15.59 8.80
C LYS A 182 -3.58 -15.67 8.02
N SER A 183 -4.35 -14.58 7.94
CA SER A 183 -5.53 -14.48 7.07
C SER A 183 -5.17 -14.20 5.60
N GLY A 184 -3.88 -14.15 5.24
CA GLY A 184 -3.42 -14.06 3.86
C GLY A 184 -3.27 -12.63 3.37
N LEU A 185 -2.77 -11.75 4.19
CA LEU A 185 -2.53 -10.34 3.84
C LEU A 185 -1.04 -9.97 3.86
N LEU A 186 -0.74 -8.87 3.19
CA LEU A 186 0.57 -8.25 3.26
C LEU A 186 0.75 -7.55 4.61
N PRO A 187 1.85 -7.81 5.37
CA PRO A 187 2.20 -7.02 6.55
C PRO A 187 2.63 -5.60 6.11
N GLY A 188 1.67 -4.69 6.05
CA GLY A 188 1.87 -3.32 5.59
C GLY A 188 2.73 -2.51 6.55
N VAL A 189 3.61 -1.63 6.02
CA VAL A 189 4.44 -0.75 6.85
C VAL A 189 3.57 0.23 7.65
N ALA A 190 2.55 0.82 7.02
CA ALA A 190 1.60 1.68 7.73
C ALA A 190 0.75 0.89 8.75
N ARG A 191 0.35 -0.36 8.41
CA ARG A 191 -0.34 -1.24 9.36
C ARG A 191 0.53 -1.54 10.59
N ALA A 192 1.80 -1.84 10.39
CA ALA A 192 2.74 -2.09 11.49
C ALA A 192 2.82 -0.88 12.42
N TRP A 193 2.95 0.33 11.87
CA TRP A 193 2.95 1.56 12.66
C TRP A 193 1.67 1.70 13.50
N VAL A 194 0.48 1.45 12.94
CA VAL A 194 -0.79 1.52 13.70
C VAL A 194 -0.80 0.54 14.89
N LEU A 195 -0.32 -0.68 14.69
CA LEU A 195 -0.21 -1.70 15.75
C LEU A 195 0.81 -1.31 16.82
N GLU A 196 1.97 -0.80 16.44
CA GLU A 196 3.03 -0.32 17.34
C GLU A 196 2.58 0.85 18.20
N GLN A 197 1.64 1.67 17.71
CA GLN A 197 1.01 2.73 18.51
C GLN A 197 0.04 2.20 19.59
N GLY A 198 -0.21 0.89 19.64
CA GLY A 198 -1.24 0.31 20.50
C GLY A 198 -2.67 0.74 20.12
N ALA A 199 -2.85 1.24 18.90
CA ALA A 199 -4.10 1.81 18.44
C ALA A 199 -5.03 0.78 17.78
N ALA A 200 -4.58 -0.47 17.59
CA ALA A 200 -5.38 -1.56 17.02
C ALA A 200 -4.89 -2.92 17.53
N GLU A 201 -5.76 -3.92 17.42
CA GLU A 201 -5.49 -5.31 17.77
C GLU A 201 -5.73 -6.21 16.57
N GLU A 202 -4.97 -7.32 16.46
CA GLU A 202 -5.23 -8.35 15.47
C GLU A 202 -6.39 -9.25 15.89
N ALA A 203 -7.36 -9.45 15.00
CA ALA A 203 -8.47 -10.38 15.20
C ALA A 203 -8.88 -11.01 13.87
N VAL A 204 -9.30 -12.27 13.90
CA VAL A 204 -9.95 -12.88 12.74
C VAL A 204 -11.32 -12.24 12.58
N LEU A 205 -11.57 -11.67 11.40
CA LEU A 205 -12.78 -10.93 11.06
C LEU A 205 -13.49 -11.60 9.89
N TYR A 206 -14.82 -11.46 9.86
CA TYR A 206 -15.68 -12.07 8.87
C TYR A 206 -16.57 -11.03 8.17
N PRO A 207 -17.25 -11.38 7.06
CA PRO A 207 -18.16 -10.46 6.36
C PRO A 207 -19.26 -9.84 7.26
N GLU A 208 -19.71 -10.57 8.28
CA GLU A 208 -20.69 -10.08 9.25
C GLU A 208 -20.18 -8.87 10.04
N ASP A 209 -18.86 -8.80 10.26
CA ASP A 209 -18.22 -7.68 10.93
C ASP A 209 -18.25 -6.40 10.08
N LEU A 210 -18.20 -6.53 8.74
CA LEU A 210 -18.42 -5.40 7.83
C LEU A 210 -19.82 -4.81 7.98
N ALA A 211 -20.82 -5.66 8.24
CA ALA A 211 -22.20 -5.21 8.42
C ALA A 211 -22.43 -4.51 9.76
N ARG A 212 -21.63 -4.84 10.79
CA ARG A 212 -21.78 -4.34 12.16
C ARG A 212 -20.87 -3.16 12.49
N CYS A 213 -19.73 -3.00 11.80
CA CYS A 213 -18.76 -1.97 12.17
C CYS A 213 -19.35 -0.57 12.08
N GLU A 214 -19.02 0.28 13.06
CA GLU A 214 -19.42 1.67 13.13
C GLU A 214 -18.53 2.56 12.29
N GLU A 215 -17.26 2.18 12.21
CA GLU A 215 -16.22 2.88 11.47
C GLU A 215 -15.30 1.86 10.81
N ALA A 216 -14.70 2.25 9.70
CA ALA A 216 -13.61 1.54 9.08
C ALA A 216 -12.60 2.52 8.48
N PHE A 217 -11.37 2.09 8.36
CA PHE A 217 -10.34 2.79 7.60
C PHE A 217 -9.40 1.80 6.94
N VAL A 218 -8.71 2.26 5.93
CA VAL A 218 -7.70 1.47 5.23
C VAL A 218 -6.36 2.20 5.24
N THR A 219 -5.27 1.44 5.25
CA THR A 219 -3.93 2.03 5.34
C THR A 219 -3.02 1.58 4.20
N ASN A 220 -2.17 2.47 3.75
CA ASN A 220 -0.94 2.17 3.04
C ASN A 220 0.10 3.28 3.28
N SER A 221 1.34 3.05 2.85
CA SER A 221 2.44 4.00 3.10
C SER A 221 2.33 5.35 2.38
N LEU A 222 1.47 5.48 1.36
CA LEU A 222 1.28 6.73 0.62
C LEU A 222 0.20 7.63 1.22
N MET A 223 -0.75 7.07 1.97
CA MET A 223 -1.91 7.80 2.47
C MET A 223 -2.09 7.76 3.99
N GLY A 224 -1.27 6.99 4.73
CA GLY A 224 -1.53 6.79 6.16
C GLY A 224 -2.86 6.07 6.38
N ALA A 225 -3.74 6.63 7.21
CA ALA A 225 -5.07 6.11 7.51
C ALA A 225 -6.14 6.85 6.68
N MET A 226 -6.70 6.18 5.68
CA MET A 226 -7.78 6.72 4.84
C MET A 226 -9.13 6.35 5.43
N PRO A 227 -9.98 7.32 5.81
CA PRO A 227 -11.32 7.04 6.31
C PRO A 227 -12.17 6.33 5.26
N VAL A 228 -13.02 5.41 5.70
CA VAL A 228 -14.03 4.75 4.85
C VAL A 228 -15.40 5.37 5.11
N ARG A 229 -16.08 5.78 4.04
CA ARG A 229 -17.44 6.35 4.10
C ARG A 229 -18.53 5.29 3.97
N SER A 230 -18.26 4.22 3.25
CA SER A 230 -19.24 3.15 3.00
C SER A 230 -18.57 1.82 2.63
N ILE A 231 -19.24 0.72 2.96
CA ILE A 231 -18.89 -0.64 2.56
C ILE A 231 -20.11 -1.31 1.96
N ASP A 232 -20.00 -1.86 0.75
CA ASP A 232 -21.10 -2.51 0.01
C ASP A 232 -22.38 -1.65 -0.05
N GLY A 233 -22.22 -0.34 -0.24
CA GLY A 233 -23.30 0.63 -0.25
C GLY A 233 -23.80 1.10 1.12
N ARG A 234 -23.49 0.39 2.22
CA ARG A 234 -23.84 0.81 3.59
C ARG A 234 -22.93 1.95 4.06
N ARG A 235 -23.50 3.08 4.42
CA ARG A 235 -22.76 4.21 5.00
C ARG A 235 -22.32 3.88 6.42
N LEU A 236 -21.10 4.33 6.77
CA LEU A 236 -20.58 4.28 8.13
C LEU A 236 -20.89 5.57 8.88
N SER A 237 -21.08 5.46 10.21
CA SER A 237 -21.52 6.56 11.07
C SER A 237 -20.37 7.41 11.61
N SER A 238 -19.17 6.84 11.71
CA SER A 238 -18.00 7.51 12.30
C SER A 238 -16.79 7.52 11.38
N ARG A 239 -15.84 8.42 11.67
CA ARG A 239 -14.49 8.52 11.09
C ARG A 239 -13.49 9.02 12.14
N GLU A 240 -13.81 8.91 13.40
CA GLU A 240 -13.04 9.51 14.50
C GLU A 240 -11.67 8.86 14.67
N HIS A 241 -11.62 7.53 14.70
CA HIS A 241 -10.37 6.78 14.84
C HIS A 241 -9.44 7.00 13.62
N ALA A 242 -10.02 6.99 12.42
CA ALA A 242 -9.27 7.25 11.19
C ALA A 242 -8.64 8.64 11.20
N ARG A 243 -9.40 9.67 11.62
CA ARG A 243 -8.91 11.06 11.70
C ARG A 243 -7.82 11.20 12.76
N ALA A 244 -8.05 10.68 13.97
CA ALA A 244 -7.06 10.73 15.04
C ALA A 244 -5.73 10.03 14.63
N LEU A 245 -5.80 8.88 13.96
CA LEU A 245 -4.63 8.19 13.44
C LEU A 245 -3.96 8.98 12.31
N LEU A 246 -4.73 9.63 11.44
CA LEU A 246 -4.19 10.45 10.36
C LEU A 246 -3.45 11.68 10.91
N GLU A 247 -3.98 12.33 11.93
CA GLU A 247 -3.31 13.44 12.62
C GLU A 247 -1.99 13.00 13.26
N ARG A 248 -1.98 11.85 13.92
CA ARG A 248 -0.75 11.28 14.49
C ARG A 248 0.26 10.91 13.39
N TRP A 249 -0.20 10.25 12.32
CA TRP A 249 0.66 9.94 11.17
C TRP A 249 1.28 11.19 10.55
N ARG A 250 0.48 12.26 10.45
CA ARG A 250 0.94 13.56 9.97
C ARG A 250 1.99 14.18 10.88
N ALA A 251 1.81 14.10 12.19
CA ALA A 251 2.75 14.65 13.15
C ALA A 251 4.07 13.88 13.19
N GLU A 252 4.03 12.56 13.06
CA GLU A 252 5.18 11.67 13.29
C GLU A 252 5.88 11.22 12.00
N ILE A 253 5.16 11.05 10.90
CA ILE A 253 5.66 10.39 9.68
C ILE A 253 5.64 11.32 8.47
N ASP A 254 4.46 11.82 8.07
CA ASP A 254 4.28 12.60 6.84
C ASP A 254 3.58 13.94 7.11
N PRO A 255 4.34 15.01 7.44
CA PRO A 255 3.76 16.31 7.72
C PRO A 255 3.10 16.98 6.50
N THR A 256 3.25 16.40 5.32
CA THR A 256 2.70 16.94 4.06
C THR A 256 1.34 16.35 3.71
N ILE A 257 0.82 15.38 4.47
CA ILE A 257 -0.55 14.88 4.29
C ILE A 257 -1.54 16.02 4.48
N PRO A 258 -2.48 16.21 3.52
CA PRO A 258 -3.49 17.26 3.64
C PRO A 258 -4.41 17.05 4.85
N CYS A 259 -4.86 18.16 5.39
CA CYS A 259 -5.87 18.18 6.47
C CYS A 259 -7.24 17.81 5.94
#